data_d444a2e581d8ebbb7e22b6df1284891b
#
_entry.id   d444a2e581d8ebbb7e22b6df1284891b
#
_cell.length_a   1.000
_cell.length_b   1.000
_cell.length_c   1.000
_cell.angle_alpha   90.00
_cell.angle_beta   90.00
_cell.angle_gamma   90.00
#
_symmetry.space_group_name_H-M   'P 1'
#
loop_
_entity.id
_entity.type
_entity.pdbx_description
1 polymer ?
#
loop_
_entity_poly.entity_id
_entity_poly.type
_entity_poly.pdbx_seq_one_letter_code
_entity_poly.pdbx_strand_id
1 'polypeptide(L)'
;MSRILVVDDDDAIRDTLYELLSEEYICQTAETAEKAFARLEADVYDVVLTDISMPGLSGVELLGHIRQKFSETPVIIISGIDDREHAQGLIKLGAFDFVMKPFTLEKVEMSVKRAIEYRRRLLEDAAANEAPNRERDQSETNDWKIVKEDSR
;
A
#
# COMPACT_ATOMS: atom_id res chain seq x y z
N MET A 1 8.88 -8.10 11.23
CA MET A 1 9.56 -7.25 10.23
C MET A 1 8.63 -6.95 9.08
N SER A 2 8.54 -5.70 8.72
CA SER A 2 7.60 -5.29 7.66
C SER A 2 8.04 -5.80 6.28
N ARG A 3 7.07 -6.08 5.45
CA ARG A 3 7.30 -6.62 4.09
C ARG A 3 6.89 -5.59 3.06
N ILE A 4 7.79 -5.31 2.13
CA ILE A 4 7.61 -4.27 1.11
C ILE A 4 7.71 -4.88 -0.28
N LEU A 5 6.83 -4.47 -1.17
CA LEU A 5 6.87 -4.91 -2.56
C LEU A 5 7.26 -3.71 -3.43
N VAL A 6 8.31 -3.87 -4.22
CA VAL A 6 8.78 -2.86 -5.16
C VAL A 6 8.42 -3.31 -6.57
N VAL A 7 7.67 -2.47 -7.29
CA VAL A 7 7.20 -2.78 -8.64
C VAL A 7 7.75 -1.74 -9.60
N ASP A 8 8.66 -2.16 -10.48
CA ASP A 8 9.28 -1.25 -11.45
C ASP A 8 9.87 -2.10 -12.55
N ASP A 9 9.69 -1.69 -13.80
CA ASP A 9 10.24 -2.42 -14.92
C ASP A 9 11.70 -2.04 -15.21
N ASP A 10 12.23 -1.01 -14.54
CA ASP A 10 13.62 -0.60 -14.66
C ASP A 10 14.47 -1.39 -13.66
N ASP A 11 15.35 -2.22 -14.16
CA ASP A 11 16.19 -3.07 -13.32
C ASP A 11 17.04 -2.28 -12.35
N ALA A 12 17.61 -1.17 -12.79
CA ALA A 12 18.51 -0.38 -11.96
C ALA A 12 17.76 0.23 -10.76
N ILE A 13 16.60 0.78 -11.03
CA ILE A 13 15.78 1.36 -9.97
C ILE A 13 15.30 0.27 -9.01
N ARG A 14 14.84 -0.83 -9.55
CA ARG A 14 14.37 -1.94 -8.74
C ARG A 14 15.47 -2.48 -7.83
N ASP A 15 16.67 -2.65 -8.37
CA ASP A 15 17.81 -3.15 -7.60
C ASP A 15 18.24 -2.16 -6.53
N THR A 16 18.26 -0.87 -6.84
CA THR A 16 18.63 0.17 -5.89
C THR A 16 17.67 0.18 -4.71
N LEU A 17 16.37 0.13 -4.99
CA LEU A 17 15.37 0.12 -3.94
C LEU A 17 15.42 -1.15 -3.13
N TYR A 18 15.66 -2.27 -3.79
CA TYR A 18 15.78 -3.54 -3.09
C TYR A 18 16.93 -3.50 -2.09
N GLU A 19 18.09 -3.04 -2.51
CA GLU A 19 19.25 -2.96 -1.63
C GLU A 19 19.00 -2.04 -0.45
N LEU A 20 18.43 -0.87 -0.72
CA LEU A 20 18.13 0.08 0.34
C LEU A 20 17.17 -0.48 1.36
N LEU A 21 16.06 -1.02 0.89
CA LEU A 21 14.98 -1.42 1.78
C LEU A 21 15.25 -2.75 2.48
N SER A 22 16.07 -3.60 1.89
CA SER A 22 16.39 -4.88 2.50
C SER A 22 17.21 -4.77 3.78
N GLU A 23 17.77 -3.60 4.06
CA GLU A 23 18.52 -3.40 5.30
C GLU A 23 17.61 -3.42 6.52
N GLU A 24 16.37 -2.95 6.37
CA GLU A 24 15.45 -2.87 7.50
C GLU A 24 14.17 -3.68 7.31
N TYR A 25 13.87 -4.09 6.09
CA TYR A 25 12.59 -4.71 5.78
C TYR A 25 12.78 -5.97 4.95
N ILE A 26 11.73 -6.79 4.90
CA ILE A 26 11.69 -7.88 3.94
C ILE A 26 11.21 -7.28 2.63
N CYS A 27 12.10 -7.18 1.66
CA CYS A 27 11.80 -6.54 0.39
C CYS A 27 11.71 -7.58 -0.72
N GLN A 28 10.64 -7.52 -1.50
CA GLN A 28 10.47 -8.36 -2.68
C GLN A 28 10.18 -7.44 -3.85
N THR A 29 10.42 -7.95 -5.05
CA THR A 29 10.30 -7.13 -6.25
C THR A 29 9.43 -7.79 -7.29
N ALA A 30 8.87 -6.97 -8.17
CA ALA A 30 8.12 -7.45 -9.33
C ALA A 30 8.41 -6.48 -10.48
N GLU A 31 8.58 -7.02 -11.67
CA GLU A 31 8.93 -6.20 -12.82
C GLU A 31 7.70 -5.79 -13.63
N THR A 32 6.53 -6.34 -13.31
CA THR A 32 5.27 -5.99 -13.96
C THR A 32 4.16 -5.95 -12.92
N ALA A 33 3.05 -5.30 -13.27
CA ALA A 33 1.88 -5.27 -12.40
C ALA A 33 1.29 -6.66 -12.23
N GLU A 34 1.33 -7.47 -13.27
CA GLU A 34 0.83 -8.85 -13.20
C GLU A 34 1.60 -9.68 -12.20
N LYS A 35 2.92 -9.55 -12.20
CA LYS A 35 3.75 -10.25 -11.22
C LYS A 35 3.54 -9.70 -9.82
N ALA A 36 3.30 -8.40 -9.71
CA ALA A 36 2.98 -7.79 -8.42
C ALA A 36 1.70 -8.39 -7.84
N PHE A 37 0.70 -8.59 -8.69
CA PHE A 37 -0.54 -9.23 -8.27
C PHE A 37 -0.32 -10.61 -7.72
N ALA A 38 0.47 -11.40 -8.43
CA ALA A 38 0.75 -12.76 -7.99
C ALA A 38 1.40 -12.75 -6.60
N ARG A 39 2.29 -11.81 -6.35
CA ARG A 39 2.93 -11.70 -5.03
C ARG A 39 1.94 -11.26 -3.96
N LEU A 40 1.07 -10.33 -4.29
CA LEU A 40 0.07 -9.83 -3.33
C LEU A 40 -0.96 -10.90 -2.97
N GLU A 41 -1.24 -11.81 -3.90
CA GLU A 41 -2.13 -12.93 -3.61
C GLU A 41 -1.47 -13.97 -2.72
N ALA A 42 -0.15 -14.07 -2.79
CA ALA A 42 0.60 -15.10 -2.05
C ALA A 42 1.00 -14.66 -0.66
N ASP A 43 1.29 -13.38 -0.45
CA ASP A 43 1.81 -12.87 0.82
C ASP A 43 1.16 -11.55 1.18
N VAL A 44 1.22 -11.21 2.47
CA VAL A 44 0.74 -9.93 2.97
C VAL A 44 1.89 -8.93 2.91
N TYR A 45 1.61 -7.75 2.36
CA TYR A 45 2.60 -6.68 2.26
C TYR A 45 2.14 -5.47 3.06
N ASP A 46 3.09 -4.82 3.69
CA ASP A 46 2.80 -3.61 4.47
C ASP A 46 2.78 -2.37 3.61
N VAL A 47 3.54 -2.37 2.51
CA VAL A 47 3.65 -1.22 1.60
C VAL A 47 3.97 -1.72 0.22
N VAL A 48 3.40 -1.06 -0.81
CA VAL A 48 3.78 -1.29 -2.20
C VAL A 48 4.34 0.01 -2.76
N LEU A 49 5.54 -0.06 -3.36
CA LEU A 49 6.09 1.04 -4.14
C LEU A 49 5.97 0.65 -5.61
N THR A 50 5.34 1.48 -6.42
CA THR A 50 5.17 1.14 -7.82
C THR A 50 5.42 2.34 -8.73
N ASP A 51 6.07 2.07 -9.87
CA ASP A 51 6.18 3.03 -10.96
C ASP A 51 4.79 3.23 -11.58
N ILE A 52 4.56 4.41 -12.17
CA ILE A 52 3.31 4.68 -12.88
C ILE A 52 3.30 4.00 -14.24
N SER A 53 4.40 4.14 -14.98
CA SER A 53 4.46 3.67 -16.38
C SER A 53 5.16 2.33 -16.45
N MET A 54 4.42 1.31 -16.83
CA MET A 54 4.98 -0.03 -17.01
C MET A 54 4.27 -0.69 -18.19
N PRO A 55 4.96 -1.58 -18.90
CA PRO A 55 4.29 -2.35 -19.96
C PRO A 55 3.19 -3.23 -19.38
N GLY A 56 2.15 -3.44 -20.16
CA GLY A 56 1.00 -4.22 -19.71
C GLY A 56 0.12 -3.36 -18.82
N LEU A 57 -0.27 -3.91 -17.67
CA LEU A 57 -1.04 -3.13 -16.70
C LEU A 57 -0.17 -2.02 -16.13
N SER A 58 -0.71 -0.83 -16.07
CA SER A 58 0.02 0.34 -15.56
C SER A 58 -0.02 0.38 -14.04
N GLY A 59 0.79 1.29 -13.46
CA GLY A 59 0.75 1.54 -12.03
C GLY A 59 -0.59 2.06 -11.58
N VAL A 60 -1.32 2.76 -12.45
CA VAL A 60 -2.67 3.25 -12.14
C VAL A 60 -3.63 2.07 -11.96
N GLU A 61 -3.56 1.12 -12.87
CA GLU A 61 -4.42 -0.06 -12.78
C GLU A 61 -4.06 -0.90 -11.58
N LEU A 62 -2.77 -1.03 -11.29
CA LEU A 62 -2.31 -1.75 -10.11
C LEU A 62 -2.84 -1.08 -8.84
N LEU A 63 -2.74 0.25 -8.77
CA LEU A 63 -3.28 1.00 -7.62
C LEU A 63 -4.76 0.70 -7.42
N GLY A 64 -5.54 0.73 -8.49
CA GLY A 64 -6.97 0.46 -8.40
C GLY A 64 -7.26 -0.92 -7.84
N HIS A 65 -6.53 -1.91 -8.30
CA HIS A 65 -6.71 -3.29 -7.81
C HIS A 65 -6.32 -3.43 -6.34
N ILE A 66 -5.22 -2.79 -5.94
CA ILE A 66 -4.78 -2.87 -4.55
C ILE A 66 -5.79 -2.18 -3.63
N ARG A 67 -6.30 -1.01 -4.04
CA ARG A 67 -7.29 -0.31 -3.23
C ARG A 67 -8.56 -1.12 -3.08
N GLN A 68 -8.91 -1.90 -4.08
CA GLN A 68 -10.12 -2.70 -4.05
C GLN A 68 -9.95 -4.00 -3.28
N LYS A 69 -8.84 -4.69 -3.47
CA LYS A 69 -8.63 -6.03 -2.92
C LYS A 69 -7.79 -6.05 -1.65
N PHE A 70 -6.89 -5.09 -1.52
CA PHE A 70 -5.95 -5.02 -0.38
C PHE A 70 -5.99 -3.62 0.19
N SER A 71 -7.20 -3.21 0.61
CA SER A 71 -7.47 -1.81 0.97
C SER A 71 -6.62 -1.28 2.11
N GLU A 72 -6.04 -2.15 2.91
CA GLU A 72 -5.20 -1.75 4.03
C GLU A 72 -3.73 -1.59 3.66
N THR A 73 -3.37 -1.90 2.41
CA THR A 73 -1.99 -1.82 1.97
C THR A 73 -1.75 -0.48 1.27
N PRO A 74 -0.99 0.43 1.88
CA PRO A 74 -0.71 1.72 1.24
C PRO A 74 0.19 1.55 0.03
N VAL A 75 -0.07 2.37 -0.98
CA VAL A 75 0.67 2.36 -2.23
C VAL A 75 1.39 3.69 -2.39
N ILE A 76 2.70 3.63 -2.58
CA ILE A 76 3.53 4.80 -2.87
C ILE A 76 3.86 4.74 -4.36
N ILE A 77 3.54 5.81 -5.07
CA ILE A 77 3.80 5.91 -6.50
C ILE A 77 5.17 6.56 -6.71
N ILE A 78 5.98 5.97 -7.59
CA ILE A 78 7.24 6.58 -8.00
C ILE A 78 7.04 7.06 -9.43
N SER A 79 7.30 8.34 -9.66
CA SER A 79 6.87 9.00 -10.89
C SER A 79 7.96 9.90 -11.46
N GLY A 80 8.02 10.01 -12.79
CA GLY A 80 8.89 10.98 -13.44
C GLY A 80 8.40 12.39 -13.22
N ILE A 81 9.26 13.36 -13.53
CA ILE A 81 8.97 14.76 -13.27
C ILE A 81 7.73 15.22 -14.05
N ASP A 82 7.58 14.77 -15.28
CA ASP A 82 6.50 15.20 -16.14
C ASP A 82 5.14 14.70 -15.71
N ASP A 83 5.12 13.77 -14.75
CA ASP A 83 3.87 13.14 -14.31
C ASP A 83 3.29 13.76 -13.04
N ARG A 84 3.75 14.96 -12.65
CA ARG A 84 3.34 15.55 -11.37
C ARG A 84 1.83 15.67 -11.24
N GLU A 85 1.18 16.24 -12.25
CA GLU A 85 -0.27 16.41 -12.20
C GLU A 85 -0.99 15.08 -12.16
N HIS A 86 -0.48 14.12 -12.94
CA HIS A 86 -1.04 12.78 -12.95
C HIS A 86 -0.90 12.13 -11.56
N ALA A 87 0.29 12.29 -10.95
CA ALA A 87 0.55 11.73 -9.63
C ALA A 87 -0.39 12.31 -8.59
N GLN A 88 -0.68 13.62 -8.66
CA GLN A 88 -1.64 14.23 -7.75
C GLN A 88 -3.03 13.65 -7.92
N GLY A 89 -3.41 13.35 -9.16
CA GLY A 89 -4.68 12.67 -9.41
C GLY A 89 -4.70 11.29 -8.78
N LEU A 90 -3.57 10.60 -8.75
CA LEU A 90 -3.48 9.29 -8.15
C LEU A 90 -3.64 9.33 -6.64
N ILE A 91 -3.17 10.39 -5.99
CA ILE A 91 -3.41 10.57 -4.55
C ILE A 91 -4.91 10.61 -4.30
N LYS A 92 -5.66 11.31 -5.15
CA LYS A 92 -7.12 11.36 -5.03
C LYS A 92 -7.75 9.99 -5.24
N LEU A 93 -7.11 9.13 -6.03
CA LEU A 93 -7.60 7.78 -6.25
C LEU A 93 -7.17 6.80 -5.17
N GLY A 94 -6.45 7.28 -4.17
CA GLY A 94 -6.13 6.47 -3.01
C GLY A 94 -4.67 6.10 -2.84
N ALA A 95 -3.76 6.64 -3.65
CA ALA A 95 -2.33 6.45 -3.40
C ALA A 95 -1.99 7.13 -2.09
N PHE A 96 -1.12 6.50 -1.32
CA PHE A 96 -0.72 7.05 -0.03
C PHE A 96 0.21 8.25 -0.22
N ASP A 97 1.13 8.16 -1.17
CA ASP A 97 2.13 9.19 -1.39
C ASP A 97 2.71 9.00 -2.78
N PHE A 98 3.45 9.99 -3.27
CA PHE A 98 4.27 9.76 -4.45
C PHE A 98 5.63 10.41 -4.28
N VAL A 99 6.63 9.82 -4.94
CA VAL A 99 8.02 10.25 -4.89
C VAL A 99 8.46 10.52 -6.32
N MET A 100 8.93 11.72 -6.59
CA MET A 100 9.33 12.10 -7.95
C MET A 100 10.74 11.62 -8.28
N LYS A 101 10.92 11.12 -9.48
CA LYS A 101 12.24 10.80 -10.02
C LYS A 101 12.86 12.07 -10.59
N PRO A 102 14.14 12.31 -10.40
CA PRO A 102 15.06 11.52 -9.57
C PRO A 102 14.78 11.73 -8.09
N PHE A 103 14.86 10.67 -7.31
CA PHE A 103 14.55 10.75 -5.87
C PHE A 103 15.81 10.58 -5.04
N THR A 104 15.73 11.04 -3.78
CA THR A 104 16.75 10.73 -2.80
C THR A 104 16.32 9.48 -2.03
N LEU A 105 17.28 8.72 -1.55
CA LEU A 105 16.97 7.53 -0.77
C LEU A 105 16.26 7.90 0.52
N GLU A 106 16.59 9.05 1.08
CA GLU A 106 15.93 9.54 2.29
C GLU A 106 14.44 9.77 2.09
N LYS A 107 14.06 10.31 0.94
CA LYS A 107 12.63 10.53 0.65
C LYS A 107 11.87 9.23 0.58
N VAL A 108 12.48 8.22 -0.05
CA VAL A 108 11.86 6.90 -0.14
C VAL A 108 11.71 6.32 1.26
N GLU A 109 12.76 6.36 2.05
CA GLU A 109 12.72 5.81 3.41
C GLU A 109 11.66 6.48 4.27
N MET A 110 11.56 7.80 4.18
CA MET A 110 10.56 8.54 4.95
C MET A 110 9.15 8.17 4.55
N SER A 111 8.91 8.09 3.24
CA SER A 111 7.59 7.73 2.74
C SER A 111 7.21 6.32 3.18
N VAL A 112 8.16 5.38 3.10
CA VAL A 112 7.92 4.00 3.52
C VAL A 112 7.60 3.94 5.02
N LYS A 113 8.36 4.64 5.84
CA LYS A 113 8.11 4.65 7.29
C LYS A 113 6.73 5.19 7.61
N ARG A 114 6.34 6.27 6.95
CA ARG A 114 5.00 6.84 7.16
C ARG A 114 3.91 5.88 6.72
N ALA A 115 4.13 5.18 5.61
CA ALA A 115 3.15 4.24 5.10
C ALA A 115 2.98 3.05 6.05
N ILE A 116 4.09 2.53 6.58
CA ILE A 116 4.05 1.43 7.55
C ILE A 116 3.29 1.85 8.80
N GLU A 117 3.58 3.04 9.28
CA GLU A 117 2.91 3.57 10.48
C GLU A 117 1.41 3.77 10.22
N TYR A 118 1.06 4.28 9.04
CA TYR A 118 -0.32 4.46 8.65
C TYR A 118 -1.08 3.13 8.67
N ARG A 119 -0.49 2.09 8.06
CA ARG A 119 -1.12 0.78 8.01
C ARG A 119 -1.27 0.20 9.42
N ARG A 120 -0.24 0.35 10.24
CA ARG A 120 -0.30 -0.13 11.62
C ARG A 120 -1.45 0.50 12.37
N ARG A 121 -1.62 1.82 12.26
CA ARG A 121 -2.71 2.51 12.91
C ARG A 121 -4.07 2.09 12.37
N LEU A 122 -4.14 1.91 11.07
CA LEU A 122 -5.38 1.49 10.42
C LEU A 122 -5.83 0.14 10.97
N LEU A 123 -4.91 -0.79 11.13
CA LEU A 123 -5.22 -2.11 11.66
C LEU A 123 -5.55 -2.06 13.14
N GLU A 124 -4.87 -1.23 13.91
CA GLU A 124 -5.17 -1.05 15.33
C GLU A 124 -6.55 -0.44 15.55
N ASP A 125 -6.89 0.56 14.75
CA ASP A 125 -8.20 1.19 14.86
C ASP A 125 -9.32 0.22 14.52
N ALA A 126 -9.12 -0.61 13.52
CA ALA A 126 -10.11 -1.62 13.17
C ALA A 126 -10.31 -2.62 14.30
N ALA A 127 -9.20 -3.06 14.92
CA ALA A 127 -9.27 -3.99 16.03
C ALA A 127 -9.95 -3.35 17.25
N ALA A 128 -9.63 -2.09 17.54
CA ALA A 128 -10.22 -1.38 18.67
C ALA A 128 -11.72 -1.20 18.48
N ASN A 129 -12.14 -0.92 17.25
CA ASN A 129 -13.56 -0.75 16.96
C ASN A 129 -14.33 -2.06 17.08
N GLU A 130 -13.70 -3.16 16.74
CA GLU A 130 -14.38 -4.46 16.81
C GLU A 130 -14.59 -4.94 18.24
N ALA A 131 -13.61 -4.74 19.09
CA ALA A 131 -13.66 -5.31 20.45
C ALA A 131 -14.87 -4.84 21.25
N PRO A 132 -15.15 -3.53 21.34
CA PRO A 132 -16.33 -3.09 22.09
C PRO A 132 -17.63 -3.60 21.51
N ASN A 133 -17.71 -3.66 20.19
CA ASN A 133 -18.93 -4.13 19.51
C ASN A 133 -19.21 -5.59 19.82
N ARG A 134 -18.18 -6.41 19.83
CA ARG A 134 -18.36 -7.82 20.17
C ARG A 134 -18.86 -8.00 21.58
N GLU A 135 -18.38 -7.19 22.49
CA GLU A 135 -18.83 -7.25 23.88
C GLU A 135 -20.29 -6.86 24.01
N ARG A 136 -20.69 -5.81 23.29
CA ARG A 136 -22.07 -5.36 23.32
C ARG A 136 -23.01 -6.40 22.74
N ASP A 137 -22.60 -7.00 21.64
CA ASP A 137 -23.40 -8.04 21.00
C ASP A 137 -23.67 -9.19 21.96
N GLN A 138 -22.67 -9.58 22.71
CA GLN A 138 -22.84 -10.66 23.66
C GLN A 138 -23.86 -10.34 24.73
N SER A 139 -23.86 -9.09 25.17
CA SER A 139 -24.77 -8.69 26.20
C SER A 139 -26.20 -8.51 25.70
N GLU A 140 -26.33 -7.98 24.50
CA GLU A 140 -27.65 -7.69 23.92
C GLU A 140 -28.23 -8.89 23.23
N THR A 141 -27.41 -9.73 22.74
CA THR A 141 -27.77 -10.70 21.77
C THR A 141 -28.42 -10.04 20.63
N ASN A 142 -28.36 -9.11 20.33
CA ASN A 142 -28.67 -8.49 19.36
C ASN A 142 -29.07 -7.66 18.75
N ASP A 143 -28.99 -7.16 18.63
CA ASP A 143 -29.54 -6.18 17.93
C ASP A 143 -28.87 -5.69 16.86
N TRP A 144 -28.27 -5.82 16.87
CA TRP A 144 -27.64 -5.37 16.18
C TRP A 144 -27.28 -5.31 15.28
N LYS A 145 -27.18 -5.46 15.04
CA LYS A 145 -26.75 -5.38 14.50
C LYS A 145 -26.71 -4.80 13.97
N ILE A 146 -26.97 -4.45 14.34
CA ILE A 146 -26.91 -3.73 14.20
C ILE A 146 -26.44 -3.17 13.83
N VAL A 147 -26.25 -3.02 13.94
CA VAL A 147 -25.88 -2.41 13.92
C VAL A 147 -25.35 -2.16 13.35
N LYS A 148 -25.18 -2.24 13.08
CA LYS A 148 -24.76 -1.99 12.96
C LYS A 148 -24.50 -1.71 12.32
N GLU A 149 -24.48 -1.54 12.28
CA GLU A 149 -24.44 -1.25 12.34
C GLU A 149 -24.15 -0.94 11.95
N ASP A 150 -24.31 -0.73 12.02
CA ASP A 150 -24.12 -0.37 12.11
C ASP A 150 -23.47 -0.14 11.70
N SER A 151 -23.49 0.04 11.57
CA SER A 151 -22.78 0.20 11.52
C SER A 151 -22.05 0.27 11.00
N ARG A 152 -21.87 0.37 10.66
CA ARG A 152 -21.09 0.22 10.52
C ARG A 152 -20.85 0.50 10.02
#